data_d2fa763c4714cbba8a6364d2bfcf3853
#
_entry.id   d2fa763c4714cbba8a6364d2bfcf3853
#
_cell.length_a   1.000
_cell.length_b   1.000
_cell.length_c   1.000
_cell.angle_alpha   90.00
_cell.angle_beta   90.00
_cell.angle_gamma   90.00
#
_symmetry.space_group_name_H-M   'P 1'
#
loop_
_entity.id
_entity.type
_entity.pdbx_description
1 polymer ?
#
loop_
_entity_poly.entity_id
_entity_poly.type
_entity_poly.pdbx_seq_one_letter_code
_entity_poly.pdbx_strand_id
1 'polypeptide(L)'
;MIRATLVACMALVTLSLAVRAQTTAPKALPLDNLGLEHLDIIVPDPAASARFYARIFRSALHQQPVRDTLRYFVLLGDLPADRQVGYIAIGAAGGRVPAIGHYCVLAKVYDRAGVAGTLQTAGFDVAAAGPTGMWPDPDRLELQLFQPPAGLVTAAVPSPLPIERDGQLVPRGVDHVLLRVSSLEKSLPYYRLVYGTAGERPRDSNGRVWFHLERNTRLGLEEASQGQAPAIAHYAIKVEPFDRSALETRLRELGTRIVPAADEPDVVRFADNNGIIVEVRVAR
;
A
#
# COMPACT_ATOMS: atom_id res chain seq x y z
N MET A 1 89.43 4.34 -33.54
CA MET A 1 88.86 5.15 -32.47
C MET A 1 87.44 5.38 -32.82
N ILE A 2 86.51 4.61 -32.20
CA ILE A 2 85.07 4.72 -32.42
C ILE A 2 84.47 5.10 -31.09
N ARG A 3 83.86 6.28 -30.99
CA ARG A 3 83.14 6.75 -29.83
C ARG A 3 81.70 6.24 -29.87
N ALA A 4 81.31 5.43 -28.88
CA ALA A 4 79.96 5.01 -28.75
C ALA A 4 79.24 6.05 -27.87
N THR A 5 78.11 6.57 -28.34
CA THR A 5 77.20 7.50 -27.63
C THR A 5 76.12 6.69 -27.07
N LEU A 6 75.98 6.65 -25.71
CA LEU A 6 74.87 6.07 -24.99
C LEU A 6 73.69 7.06 -24.97
N VAL A 7 72.59 6.65 -25.54
CA VAL A 7 71.29 7.36 -25.41
C VAL A 7 70.48 6.72 -24.26
N ALA A 8 70.32 7.44 -23.19
CA ALA A 8 69.46 7.01 -22.07
C ALA A 8 68.01 7.38 -22.35
N CYS A 9 67.16 6.38 -22.60
CA CYS A 9 65.69 6.58 -22.66
C CYS A 9 65.13 6.61 -21.20
N MET A 10 64.71 7.77 -20.75
CA MET A 10 63.88 7.93 -19.56
C MET A 10 62.42 7.63 -19.91
N ALA A 11 61.89 6.49 -19.45
CA ALA A 11 60.48 6.18 -19.51
C ALA A 11 59.73 6.86 -18.36
N LEU A 12 58.96 7.89 -18.61
CA LEU A 12 58.01 8.46 -17.68
C LEU A 12 56.81 7.50 -17.51
N VAL A 13 56.72 6.83 -16.39
CA VAL A 13 55.54 6.09 -15.98
C VAL A 13 54.58 7.07 -15.33
N THR A 14 53.58 7.54 -16.09
CA THR A 14 52.46 8.30 -15.53
C THR A 14 51.49 7.35 -14.84
N LEU A 15 51.52 7.33 -13.50
CA LEU A 15 50.55 6.62 -12.67
C LEU A 15 49.23 7.40 -12.69
N SER A 16 48.28 6.99 -13.53
CA SER A 16 46.91 7.53 -13.51
C SER A 16 46.19 6.95 -12.34
N LEU A 17 46.08 7.69 -11.25
CA LEU A 17 45.15 7.41 -10.13
C LEU A 17 43.71 7.61 -10.62
N ALA A 18 43.08 6.53 -11.06
CA ALA A 18 41.64 6.51 -11.30
C ALA A 18 40.95 6.59 -9.95
N VAL A 19 40.54 7.81 -9.55
CA VAL A 19 39.60 8.00 -8.47
C VAL A 19 38.28 7.38 -8.91
N ARG A 20 38.04 6.12 -8.52
CA ARG A 20 36.71 5.53 -8.59
C ARG A 20 35.85 6.31 -7.63
N ALA A 21 35.00 7.19 -8.16
CA ALA A 21 33.88 7.70 -7.41
C ALA A 21 33.06 6.47 -6.95
N GLN A 22 33.14 6.14 -5.67
CA GLN A 22 32.21 5.19 -5.06
C GLN A 22 30.84 5.85 -5.16
N THR A 23 30.08 5.53 -6.19
CA THR A 23 28.64 5.74 -6.19
C THR A 23 28.10 4.87 -5.09
N THR A 24 27.86 5.44 -3.90
CA THR A 24 27.13 4.77 -2.85
C THR A 24 25.81 4.30 -3.47
N ALA A 25 25.56 3.00 -3.46
CA ALA A 25 24.28 2.46 -3.89
C ALA A 25 23.16 3.24 -3.17
N PRO A 26 22.10 3.61 -3.88
CA PRO A 26 21.01 4.34 -3.25
C PRO A 26 20.54 3.57 -2.02
N LYS A 27 20.38 4.26 -0.92
CA LYS A 27 19.94 3.67 0.35
C LYS A 27 18.55 3.09 0.14
N ALA A 28 18.36 1.79 0.39
CA ALA A 28 17.08 1.11 0.14
C ALA A 28 15.95 1.60 1.07
N LEU A 29 16.28 2.06 2.27
CA LEU A 29 15.36 2.64 3.26
C LEU A 29 15.95 3.92 3.87
N PRO A 30 15.12 4.93 4.21
CA PRO A 30 13.68 4.94 4.02
C PRO A 30 13.30 4.98 2.53
N LEU A 31 12.10 4.48 2.23
CA LEU A 31 11.58 4.43 0.85
C LEU A 31 11.42 5.84 0.28
N ASP A 32 11.87 6.05 -0.96
CA ASP A 32 11.36 7.12 -1.80
C ASP A 32 9.99 6.67 -2.34
N ASN A 33 8.96 6.82 -1.50
CA ASN A 33 7.64 6.28 -1.77
C ASN A 33 6.85 7.16 -2.75
N LEU A 34 5.90 6.53 -3.43
CA LEU A 34 4.91 7.17 -4.31
C LEU A 34 3.50 7.09 -3.71
N GLY A 35 3.38 6.80 -2.41
CA GLY A 35 2.11 6.70 -1.70
C GLY A 35 1.46 5.32 -1.74
N LEU A 36 0.31 5.23 -1.09
CA LEU A 36 -0.52 4.02 -1.10
C LEU A 36 -1.11 3.79 -2.49
N GLU A 37 -1.11 2.53 -2.92
CA GLU A 37 -1.71 2.14 -4.19
C GLU A 37 -2.97 1.31 -3.96
N HIS A 38 -2.85 0.14 -3.31
CA HIS A 38 -3.95 -0.79 -3.20
C HIS A 38 -4.03 -1.46 -1.83
N LEU A 39 -5.15 -2.15 -1.68
CA LEU A 39 -5.45 -3.00 -0.55
C LEU A 39 -5.86 -4.37 -1.07
N ASP A 40 -5.50 -5.42 -0.35
CA ASP A 40 -6.00 -6.76 -0.58
C ASP A 40 -6.94 -7.13 0.55
N ILE A 41 -8.18 -7.49 0.21
CA ILE A 41 -9.13 -8.06 1.17
C ILE A 41 -9.35 -9.53 0.87
N ILE A 42 -9.42 -10.33 1.92
CA ILE A 42 -9.74 -11.75 1.82
C ILE A 42 -11.13 -12.00 2.38
N VAL A 43 -11.99 -12.62 1.60
CA VAL A 43 -13.43 -12.76 1.90
C VAL A 43 -13.93 -14.15 1.51
N PRO A 44 -15.05 -14.63 2.10
CA PRO A 44 -15.61 -15.94 1.77
C PRO A 44 -16.08 -16.04 0.31
N ASP A 45 -16.73 -14.98 -0.20
CA ASP A 45 -17.23 -14.89 -1.59
C ASP A 45 -16.71 -13.62 -2.26
N PRO A 46 -15.58 -13.70 -3.01
CA PRO A 46 -15.03 -12.57 -3.72
C PRO A 46 -15.98 -11.93 -4.73
N ALA A 47 -16.82 -12.73 -5.40
CA ALA A 47 -17.75 -12.22 -6.38
C ALA A 47 -18.89 -11.42 -5.73
N ALA A 48 -19.42 -11.88 -4.58
CA ALA A 48 -20.42 -11.12 -3.82
C ALA A 48 -19.84 -9.80 -3.32
N SER A 49 -18.61 -9.79 -2.83
CA SER A 49 -17.93 -8.57 -2.40
C SER A 49 -17.67 -7.62 -3.55
N ALA A 50 -17.25 -8.11 -4.70
CA ALA A 50 -17.06 -7.29 -5.91
C ALA A 50 -18.38 -6.63 -6.34
N ARG A 51 -19.51 -7.36 -6.33
CA ARG A 51 -20.85 -6.80 -6.57
C ARG A 51 -21.22 -5.74 -5.55
N PHE A 52 -20.94 -5.99 -4.26
CA PHE A 52 -21.22 -5.02 -3.19
C PHE A 52 -20.52 -3.68 -3.44
N TYR A 53 -19.21 -3.70 -3.71
CA TYR A 53 -18.45 -2.48 -3.97
C TYR A 53 -18.87 -1.76 -5.26
N ALA A 54 -19.26 -2.50 -6.30
CA ALA A 54 -19.76 -1.93 -7.56
C ALA A 54 -21.12 -1.21 -7.40
N ARG A 55 -21.89 -1.53 -6.36
CA ARG A 55 -23.11 -0.81 -6.00
C ARG A 55 -22.89 0.46 -5.19
N ILE A 56 -21.68 0.65 -4.66
CA ILE A 56 -21.26 1.86 -3.93
C ILE A 56 -20.47 2.78 -4.86
N PHE A 57 -19.45 2.21 -5.52
CA PHE A 57 -18.51 2.94 -6.35
C PHE A 57 -18.84 2.79 -7.83
N ARG A 58 -18.85 3.91 -8.55
CA ARG A 58 -18.86 3.91 -10.01
C ARG A 58 -17.45 3.60 -10.54
N SER A 59 -17.03 2.36 -10.38
CA SER A 59 -15.70 1.88 -10.70
C SER A 59 -15.74 0.84 -11.81
N ALA A 60 -14.64 0.75 -12.57
CA ALA A 60 -14.39 -0.42 -13.38
C ALA A 60 -14.07 -1.62 -12.48
N LEU A 61 -14.62 -2.78 -12.84
CA LEU A 61 -14.33 -4.04 -12.20
C LEU A 61 -13.53 -4.93 -13.15
N HIS A 62 -12.39 -5.39 -12.68
CA HIS A 62 -11.54 -6.32 -13.41
C HIS A 62 -11.45 -7.64 -12.66
N GLN A 63 -10.99 -8.69 -13.36
CA GLN A 63 -10.74 -9.99 -12.74
C GLN A 63 -9.47 -10.63 -13.28
N GLN A 64 -8.91 -11.53 -12.51
CA GLN A 64 -7.76 -12.34 -12.89
C GLN A 64 -7.87 -13.71 -12.23
N PRO A 65 -7.64 -14.81 -12.97
CA PRO A 65 -7.46 -16.13 -12.37
C PRO A 65 -6.19 -16.15 -11.50
N VAL A 66 -6.31 -16.64 -10.27
CA VAL A 66 -5.19 -16.85 -9.37
C VAL A 66 -5.32 -18.26 -8.82
N ARG A 67 -4.49 -19.18 -9.29
CA ARG A 67 -4.62 -20.63 -9.02
C ARG A 67 -6.02 -21.11 -9.42
N ASP A 68 -6.77 -21.71 -8.49
CA ASP A 68 -8.11 -22.26 -8.72
C ASP A 68 -9.24 -21.27 -8.39
N THR A 69 -8.93 -20.00 -8.15
CA THR A 69 -9.90 -18.96 -7.75
C THR A 69 -9.81 -17.75 -8.66
N LEU A 70 -10.91 -16.97 -8.70
CA LEU A 70 -10.90 -15.65 -9.31
C LEU A 70 -10.63 -14.58 -8.25
N ARG A 71 -9.70 -13.70 -8.55
CA ARG A 71 -9.48 -12.45 -7.81
C ARG A 71 -10.14 -11.33 -8.58
N TYR A 72 -10.84 -10.46 -7.88
CA TYR A 72 -11.46 -9.27 -8.45
C TYR A 72 -10.69 -8.02 -8.05
N PHE A 73 -10.78 -6.99 -8.91
CA PHE A 73 -10.14 -5.69 -8.68
C PHE A 73 -11.17 -4.59 -8.91
N VAL A 74 -11.52 -3.88 -7.84
CA VAL A 74 -12.35 -2.67 -7.91
C VAL A 74 -11.41 -1.49 -8.09
N LEU A 75 -11.42 -0.87 -9.28
CA LEU A 75 -10.50 0.21 -9.58
C LEU A 75 -10.91 1.50 -8.86
N LEU A 76 -9.97 2.19 -8.26
CA LEU A 76 -10.18 3.41 -7.48
C LEU A 76 -9.80 4.67 -8.28
N GLY A 77 -10.27 4.75 -9.51
CA GLY A 77 -10.04 5.83 -10.46
C GLY A 77 -10.08 5.33 -11.89
N ASP A 78 -9.85 6.24 -12.82
CA ASP A 78 -9.66 5.89 -14.22
C ASP A 78 -8.28 5.27 -14.42
N LEU A 79 -8.15 4.30 -15.32
CA LEU A 79 -6.86 3.73 -15.70
C LEU A 79 -6.06 4.81 -16.48
N PRO A 80 -4.99 5.36 -15.91
CA PRO A 80 -4.11 6.25 -16.65
C PRO A 80 -3.35 5.48 -17.73
N ALA A 81 -2.69 6.20 -18.64
CA ALA A 81 -1.92 5.61 -19.73
C ALA A 81 -0.81 4.66 -19.24
N ASP A 82 -0.26 4.93 -18.05
CA ASP A 82 0.74 4.10 -17.37
C ASP A 82 0.11 2.93 -16.57
N ARG A 83 -1.22 2.82 -16.55
CA ARG A 83 -1.99 1.79 -15.84
C ARG A 83 -1.74 1.71 -14.34
N GLN A 84 -1.40 2.84 -13.72
CA GLN A 84 -1.17 2.95 -12.29
C GLN A 84 -2.38 3.58 -11.59
N VAL A 85 -3.41 2.80 -11.41
CA VAL A 85 -4.58 3.20 -10.63
C VAL A 85 -4.63 2.40 -9.34
N GLY A 86 -5.01 3.04 -8.24
CA GLY A 86 -5.30 2.35 -7.00
C GLY A 86 -6.48 1.39 -7.16
N TYR A 87 -6.51 0.33 -6.36
CA TYR A 87 -7.60 -0.66 -6.41
C TYR A 87 -7.80 -1.37 -5.07
N ILE A 88 -8.95 -2.01 -4.93
CA ILE A 88 -9.19 -3.02 -3.92
C ILE A 88 -9.08 -4.36 -4.63
N ALA A 89 -8.08 -5.17 -4.26
CA ALA A 89 -8.01 -6.57 -4.65
C ALA A 89 -8.87 -7.40 -3.72
N ILE A 90 -9.69 -8.28 -4.28
CA ILE A 90 -10.64 -9.11 -3.52
C ILE A 90 -10.31 -10.57 -3.81
N GLY A 91 -9.77 -11.27 -2.82
CA GLY A 91 -9.37 -12.67 -2.91
C GLY A 91 -10.18 -13.59 -2.00
N ALA A 92 -10.13 -14.91 -2.26
CA ALA A 92 -10.78 -15.89 -1.41
C ALA A 92 -10.08 -16.05 -0.06
N ALA A 93 -10.85 -16.05 1.02
CA ALA A 93 -10.32 -16.25 2.37
C ALA A 93 -9.82 -17.68 2.64
N GLY A 94 -10.28 -18.68 1.87
CA GLY A 94 -9.85 -20.07 2.05
C GLY A 94 -10.18 -20.61 3.45
N GLY A 95 -11.36 -20.26 4.00
CA GLY A 95 -11.78 -20.66 5.35
C GLY A 95 -11.27 -19.75 6.49
N ARG A 96 -10.43 -18.75 6.19
CA ARG A 96 -10.02 -17.74 7.17
C ARG A 96 -11.12 -16.71 7.45
N VAL A 97 -11.04 -16.03 8.57
CA VAL A 97 -11.91 -14.88 8.87
C VAL A 97 -11.67 -13.78 7.82
N PRO A 98 -12.73 -13.11 7.34
CA PRO A 98 -12.58 -11.96 6.45
C PRO A 98 -11.69 -10.88 7.08
N ALA A 99 -10.76 -10.35 6.29
CA ALA A 99 -9.80 -9.36 6.77
C ALA A 99 -9.21 -8.55 5.61
N ILE A 100 -8.55 -7.45 5.94
CA ILE A 100 -7.61 -6.78 5.05
C ILE A 100 -6.30 -7.57 5.16
N GLY A 101 -5.91 -8.24 4.07
CA GLY A 101 -4.75 -9.14 4.04
C GLY A 101 -3.43 -8.39 3.99
N HIS A 102 -3.36 -7.34 3.16
CA HIS A 102 -2.20 -6.45 3.08
C HIS A 102 -2.56 -5.08 2.52
N TYR A 103 -1.64 -4.16 2.66
CA TYR A 103 -1.67 -2.86 1.99
C TYR A 103 -0.40 -2.69 1.16
N CYS A 104 -0.48 -1.93 0.07
CA CYS A 104 0.63 -1.71 -0.84
C CYS A 104 1.06 -0.25 -0.88
N VAL A 105 2.38 -0.06 -0.84
CA VAL A 105 3.03 1.23 -1.08
C VAL A 105 3.92 1.11 -2.30
N LEU A 106 3.81 2.06 -3.23
CA LEU A 106 4.72 2.15 -4.35
C LEU A 106 6.01 2.86 -3.96
N ALA A 107 7.13 2.37 -4.48
CA ALA A 107 8.43 3.00 -4.37
C ALA A 107 8.94 3.41 -5.77
N LYS A 108 9.62 4.56 -5.89
CA LYS A 108 10.26 4.98 -7.15
C LYS A 108 11.31 3.99 -7.60
N VAL A 109 12.08 3.50 -6.64
CA VAL A 109 13.05 2.43 -6.83
C VAL A 109 12.83 1.41 -5.73
N TYR A 110 12.68 0.15 -6.11
CA TYR A 110 12.50 -0.94 -5.16
C TYR A 110 13.67 -1.93 -5.25
N ASP A 111 14.60 -1.80 -4.31
CA ASP A 111 15.69 -2.76 -4.09
C ASP A 111 15.30 -3.74 -2.99
N ARG A 112 14.77 -4.89 -3.37
CA ARG A 112 14.35 -5.93 -2.44
C ARG A 112 15.48 -6.42 -1.53
N ALA A 113 16.68 -6.62 -2.07
CA ALA A 113 17.81 -7.11 -1.31
C ALA A 113 18.29 -6.08 -0.30
N GLY A 114 18.35 -4.81 -0.70
CA GLY A 114 18.68 -3.71 0.19
C GLY A 114 17.64 -3.49 1.29
N VAL A 115 16.35 -3.61 0.99
CA VAL A 115 15.27 -3.57 2.00
C VAL A 115 15.45 -4.71 3.01
N ALA A 116 15.62 -5.96 2.53
CA ALA A 116 15.84 -7.12 3.40
C ALA A 116 17.06 -6.92 4.32
N GLY A 117 18.21 -6.56 3.74
CA GLY A 117 19.44 -6.34 4.51
C GLY A 117 19.32 -5.24 5.56
N THR A 118 18.61 -4.14 5.21
CA THR A 118 18.38 -3.04 6.15
C THR A 118 17.48 -3.45 7.31
N LEU A 119 16.36 -4.16 7.03
CA LEU A 119 15.45 -4.65 8.06
C LEU A 119 16.14 -5.68 8.97
N GLN A 120 16.88 -6.65 8.41
CA GLN A 120 17.63 -7.65 9.18
C GLN A 120 18.68 -7.01 10.09
N THR A 121 19.43 -6.02 9.58
CA THR A 121 20.43 -5.30 10.38
C THR A 121 19.79 -4.57 11.55
N ALA A 122 18.56 -4.10 11.38
CA ALA A 122 17.77 -3.47 12.45
C ALA A 122 17.08 -4.47 13.38
N GLY A 123 17.26 -5.79 13.18
CA GLY A 123 16.70 -6.84 14.02
C GLY A 123 15.27 -7.24 13.72
N PHE A 124 14.73 -6.83 12.56
CA PHE A 124 13.38 -7.25 12.12
C PHE A 124 13.43 -8.59 11.39
N ASP A 125 12.38 -9.39 11.57
CA ASP A 125 12.22 -10.67 10.87
C ASP A 125 11.78 -10.42 9.41
N VAL A 126 12.60 -10.89 8.46
CA VAL A 126 12.29 -10.83 7.02
C VAL A 126 12.14 -12.22 6.40
N ALA A 127 12.29 -13.30 7.20
CA ALA A 127 12.22 -14.67 6.70
C ALA A 127 10.84 -15.01 6.11
N ALA A 128 9.80 -14.31 6.55
CA ALA A 128 8.45 -14.44 6.04
C ALA A 128 8.15 -13.56 4.82
N ALA A 129 9.08 -12.70 4.38
CA ALA A 129 8.91 -11.90 3.18
C ALA A 129 8.84 -12.83 1.96
N GLY A 130 7.64 -12.99 1.42
CA GLY A 130 7.37 -13.87 0.28
C GLY A 130 8.04 -13.38 -1.02
N PRO A 131 7.91 -14.15 -2.13
CA PRO A 131 8.54 -13.81 -3.41
C PRO A 131 8.00 -12.52 -4.03
N THR A 132 6.87 -12.00 -3.56
CA THR A 132 6.15 -10.84 -4.10
C THR A 132 6.46 -9.53 -3.39
N GLY A 133 7.50 -9.46 -2.55
CA GLY A 133 7.84 -8.22 -1.83
C GLY A 133 6.91 -7.92 -0.64
N MET A 134 6.42 -8.95 0.02
CA MET A 134 5.65 -8.84 1.27
C MET A 134 6.59 -8.69 2.46
N TRP A 135 6.36 -7.68 3.28
CA TRP A 135 7.20 -7.30 4.41
C TRP A 135 6.36 -7.22 5.68
N PRO A 136 6.39 -8.25 6.53
CA PRO A 136 5.65 -8.22 7.78
C PRO A 136 6.27 -7.20 8.74
N ASP A 137 5.40 -6.44 9.40
CA ASP A 137 5.79 -5.62 10.54
C ASP A 137 5.98 -6.48 11.82
N PRO A 138 6.33 -5.91 12.99
CA PRO A 138 6.48 -6.65 14.24
C PRO A 138 5.24 -7.43 14.68
N ASP A 139 4.04 -7.03 14.24
CA ASP A 139 2.76 -7.69 14.50
C ASP A 139 2.30 -8.61 13.36
N ARG A 140 3.15 -8.83 12.35
CA ARG A 140 2.87 -9.66 11.16
C ARG A 140 1.84 -9.04 10.23
N LEU A 141 1.60 -7.73 10.31
CA LEU A 141 0.79 -7.00 9.34
C LEU A 141 1.60 -6.80 8.06
N GLU A 142 1.03 -7.18 6.93
CA GLU A 142 1.79 -7.28 5.68
C GLU A 142 1.77 -5.97 4.90
N LEU A 143 2.94 -5.38 4.72
CA LEU A 143 3.23 -4.34 3.76
C LEU A 143 3.69 -4.98 2.45
N GLN A 144 3.04 -4.66 1.35
CA GLN A 144 3.53 -4.98 0.01
C GLN A 144 4.27 -3.79 -0.59
N LEU A 145 5.42 -4.05 -1.20
CA LEU A 145 6.19 -3.03 -1.92
C LEU A 145 6.29 -3.37 -3.39
N PHE A 146 6.02 -2.38 -4.24
CA PHE A 146 6.21 -2.47 -5.68
C PHE A 146 6.92 -1.24 -6.23
N GLN A 147 7.61 -1.46 -7.35
CA GLN A 147 8.05 -0.39 -8.24
C GLN A 147 7.10 -0.32 -9.45
N PRO A 148 6.61 0.86 -9.83
CA PRO A 148 5.82 1.03 -11.05
C PRO A 148 6.58 0.61 -12.32
N PRO A 149 5.88 0.08 -13.35
CA PRO A 149 4.47 -0.23 -13.34
C PRO A 149 4.17 -1.48 -12.50
N ALA A 150 3.23 -1.37 -11.55
CA ALA A 150 2.79 -2.51 -10.76
C ALA A 150 1.98 -3.46 -11.66
N GLY A 151 2.53 -4.64 -11.91
CA GLY A 151 2.02 -5.52 -12.97
C GLY A 151 0.68 -6.21 -12.72
N LEU A 152 0.12 -6.16 -11.49
CA LEU A 152 -1.07 -6.95 -11.15
C LEU A 152 -2.34 -6.47 -11.89
N VAL A 153 -2.62 -5.18 -11.91
CA VAL A 153 -3.80 -4.65 -12.62
C VAL A 153 -3.65 -4.72 -14.13
N THR A 154 -2.41 -4.62 -14.64
CA THR A 154 -2.16 -4.70 -16.09
C THR A 154 -2.43 -6.09 -16.67
N ALA A 155 -2.34 -7.15 -15.86
CA ALA A 155 -2.65 -8.52 -16.25
C ALA A 155 -4.13 -8.87 -16.05
N ALA A 156 -4.90 -8.05 -15.31
CA ALA A 156 -6.31 -8.27 -15.08
C ALA A 156 -7.14 -7.84 -16.30
N VAL A 157 -8.21 -8.58 -16.58
CA VAL A 157 -9.16 -8.29 -17.67
C VAL A 157 -10.47 -7.77 -17.09
N PRO A 158 -11.27 -7.00 -17.88
CA PRO A 158 -12.60 -6.58 -17.44
C PRO A 158 -13.45 -7.78 -17.02
N SER A 159 -14.10 -7.67 -15.87
CA SER A 159 -14.96 -8.73 -15.35
C SER A 159 -16.28 -8.79 -16.12
N PRO A 160 -16.71 -9.97 -16.58
CA PRO A 160 -18.02 -10.18 -17.17
C PRO A 160 -19.13 -10.33 -16.13
N LEU A 161 -18.83 -10.22 -14.80
CA LEU A 161 -19.87 -10.33 -13.78
C LEU A 161 -21.02 -9.38 -14.10
N PRO A 162 -22.27 -9.91 -14.18
CA PRO A 162 -23.43 -9.05 -14.29
C PRO A 162 -23.59 -8.26 -13.00
N ILE A 163 -23.32 -6.98 -13.07
CA ILE A 163 -23.37 -6.08 -11.93
C ILE A 163 -24.32 -4.95 -12.27
N GLU A 164 -25.28 -4.69 -11.39
CA GLU A 164 -25.94 -3.40 -11.35
C GLU A 164 -24.88 -2.37 -10.93
N ARG A 165 -24.40 -1.61 -11.91
CA ARG A 165 -23.43 -0.52 -11.69
C ARG A 165 -24.18 0.76 -11.37
N ASP A 166 -24.90 0.75 -10.27
CA ASP A 166 -25.67 1.88 -9.77
C ASP A 166 -24.91 2.70 -8.72
N GLY A 167 -23.65 2.36 -8.47
CA GLY A 167 -22.76 3.14 -7.61
C GLY A 167 -22.58 4.56 -8.13
N GLN A 168 -22.77 5.54 -7.25
CA GLN A 168 -22.71 6.97 -7.60
C GLN A 168 -21.39 7.63 -7.26
N LEU A 169 -20.64 7.06 -6.30
CA LEU A 169 -19.37 7.62 -5.88
C LEU A 169 -18.26 7.31 -6.87
N VAL A 170 -17.57 8.35 -7.32
CA VAL A 170 -16.38 8.19 -8.16
C VAL A 170 -15.16 8.15 -7.26
N PRO A 171 -14.48 7.00 -7.12
CA PRO A 171 -13.29 6.91 -6.28
C PRO A 171 -12.11 7.64 -6.93
N ARG A 172 -11.28 8.25 -6.09
CA ARG A 172 -10.09 9.03 -6.47
C ARG A 172 -8.80 8.49 -5.82
N GLY A 173 -8.80 7.20 -5.49
CA GLY A 173 -7.68 6.51 -4.88
C GLY A 173 -7.84 6.26 -3.38
N VAL A 174 -6.84 5.62 -2.81
CA VAL A 174 -6.74 5.39 -1.37
C VAL A 174 -6.39 6.70 -0.66
N ASP A 175 -7.06 6.99 0.46
CA ASP A 175 -6.68 8.10 1.34
C ASP A 175 -5.70 7.61 2.39
N HIS A 176 -6.11 6.62 3.18
CA HIS A 176 -5.26 6.07 4.22
C HIS A 176 -5.57 4.60 4.55
N VAL A 177 -4.63 4.02 5.27
CA VAL A 177 -4.78 2.74 5.96
C VAL A 177 -4.50 2.99 7.43
N LEU A 178 -5.32 2.44 8.32
CA LEU A 178 -5.07 2.44 9.76
C LEU A 178 -4.70 1.03 10.22
N LEU A 179 -3.55 0.91 10.85
CA LEU A 179 -3.06 -0.31 11.45
C LEU A 179 -3.27 -0.26 12.96
N ARG A 180 -3.86 -1.31 13.50
CA ARG A 180 -3.88 -1.55 14.94
C ARG A 180 -2.70 -2.45 15.28
N VAL A 181 -1.76 -1.91 16.03
CA VAL A 181 -0.53 -2.60 16.43
C VAL A 181 -0.60 -2.99 17.91
N SER A 182 0.12 -4.04 18.31
CA SER A 182 0.14 -4.47 19.71
C SER A 182 0.77 -3.42 20.63
N SER A 183 1.75 -2.67 20.13
CA SER A 183 2.44 -1.61 20.84
C SER A 183 3.05 -0.62 19.87
N LEU A 184 2.76 0.67 20.04
CA LEU A 184 3.38 1.73 19.26
C LEU A 184 4.90 1.80 19.53
N GLU A 185 5.35 1.51 20.75
CA GLU A 185 6.75 1.50 21.10
C GLU A 185 7.55 0.47 20.26
N LYS A 186 6.97 -0.71 20.04
CA LYS A 186 7.59 -1.78 19.25
C LYS A 186 7.50 -1.54 17.75
N SER A 187 6.37 -0.97 17.28
CA SER A 187 6.11 -0.86 15.85
C SER A 187 6.71 0.39 15.22
N LEU A 188 6.76 1.54 15.93
CA LEU A 188 7.31 2.79 15.40
C LEU A 188 8.73 2.68 14.84
N PRO A 189 9.68 1.95 15.47
CA PRO A 189 11.02 1.79 14.89
C PRO A 189 11.00 1.18 13.49
N TYR A 190 10.13 0.18 13.23
CA TYR A 190 9.96 -0.42 11.92
C TYR A 190 9.44 0.62 10.90
N TYR A 191 8.37 1.33 11.22
CA TYR A 191 7.75 2.29 10.30
C TYR A 191 8.62 3.52 10.04
N ARG A 192 9.37 3.97 11.04
CA ARG A 192 10.39 5.03 10.88
C ARG A 192 11.55 4.59 9.98
N LEU A 193 11.93 3.31 10.08
CA LEU A 193 12.96 2.78 9.18
C LEU A 193 12.44 2.70 7.74
N VAL A 194 11.19 2.26 7.55
CA VAL A 194 10.59 2.09 6.23
C VAL A 194 10.25 3.42 5.56
N TYR A 195 9.60 4.34 6.27
CA TYR A 195 9.09 5.59 5.69
C TYR A 195 9.89 6.83 6.06
N GLY A 196 10.85 6.72 6.96
CA GLY A 196 11.53 7.87 7.54
C GLY A 196 10.65 8.64 8.52
N THR A 197 11.23 9.68 9.12
CA THR A 197 10.53 10.52 10.12
C THR A 197 10.00 11.83 9.53
N ALA A 198 10.36 12.18 8.31
CA ALA A 198 9.94 13.45 7.70
C ALA A 198 8.42 13.56 7.53
N GLY A 199 7.74 12.44 7.21
CA GLY A 199 6.28 12.34 7.08
C GLY A 199 5.55 12.06 8.39
N GLU A 200 6.26 11.73 9.47
CA GLU A 200 5.66 11.41 10.76
C GLU A 200 5.02 12.67 11.39
N ARG A 201 3.84 12.49 11.96
CA ARG A 201 3.12 13.55 12.67
C ARG A 201 2.96 13.18 14.13
N PRO A 202 2.91 14.17 15.04
CA PRO A 202 2.59 13.94 16.46
C PRO A 202 1.29 13.14 16.62
N ARG A 203 1.12 12.50 17.74
CA ARG A 203 -0.11 11.77 18.06
C ARG A 203 -1.31 12.69 17.95
N ASP A 204 -2.35 12.22 17.24
CA ASP A 204 -3.63 12.92 17.18
C ASP A 204 -4.42 12.77 18.50
N SER A 205 -5.60 13.39 18.56
CA SER A 205 -6.50 13.32 19.74
C SER A 205 -6.96 11.90 20.09
N ASN A 206 -6.84 10.96 19.16
CA ASN A 206 -7.15 9.55 19.36
C ASN A 206 -5.91 8.71 19.71
N GLY A 207 -4.77 9.35 19.93
CA GLY A 207 -3.49 8.69 20.24
C GLY A 207 -2.80 8.02 19.06
N ARG A 208 -3.25 8.28 17.83
CA ARG A 208 -2.71 7.69 16.60
C ARG A 208 -1.47 8.45 16.13
N VAL A 209 -0.50 7.73 15.57
CA VAL A 209 0.65 8.30 14.86
C VAL A 209 0.40 8.14 13.36
N TRP A 210 0.62 9.20 12.60
CA TRP A 210 0.41 9.21 11.15
C TRP A 210 1.73 9.43 10.41
N PHE A 211 1.94 8.65 9.35
CA PHE A 211 2.97 8.87 8.35
C PHE A 211 2.31 9.42 7.08
N HIS A 212 2.63 10.66 6.73
CA HIS A 212 2.20 11.25 5.47
C HIS A 212 3.12 10.75 4.36
N LEU A 213 2.51 10.16 3.35
CA LEU A 213 3.17 9.61 2.17
C LEU A 213 2.84 10.47 0.96
N GLU A 214 3.47 10.18 -0.16
CA GLU A 214 3.18 10.86 -1.43
C GLU A 214 1.73 10.65 -1.91
N ARG A 215 1.31 11.41 -2.93
CA ARG A 215 -0.06 11.41 -3.49
C ARG A 215 -1.14 11.74 -2.43
N ASN A 216 -0.79 12.50 -1.42
CA ASN A 216 -1.68 12.84 -0.32
C ASN A 216 -2.33 11.60 0.31
N THR A 217 -1.53 10.56 0.53
CA THR A 217 -1.94 9.34 1.22
C THR A 217 -1.30 9.26 2.61
N ARG A 218 -1.84 8.43 3.51
CA ARG A 218 -1.37 8.36 4.89
C ARG A 218 -1.42 6.93 5.42
N LEU A 219 -0.47 6.59 6.26
CA LEU A 219 -0.50 5.38 7.06
C LEU A 219 -0.66 5.77 8.53
N GLY A 220 -1.68 5.25 9.20
CA GLY A 220 -1.93 5.47 10.62
C GLY A 220 -1.58 4.24 11.45
N LEU A 221 -1.08 4.48 12.66
CA LEU A 221 -0.87 3.46 13.68
C LEU A 221 -1.68 3.81 14.92
N GLU A 222 -2.49 2.88 15.42
CA GLU A 222 -3.15 2.96 16.73
C GLU A 222 -2.74 1.76 17.59
N GLU A 223 -2.63 1.96 18.88
CA GLU A 223 -2.35 0.86 19.82
C GLU A 223 -3.62 0.06 20.09
N ALA A 224 -3.50 -1.27 20.07
CA ALA A 224 -4.61 -2.16 20.39
C ALA A 224 -5.08 -1.96 21.83
N SER A 225 -6.38 -1.81 22.03
CA SER A 225 -6.97 -1.85 23.36
C SER A 225 -6.90 -3.28 23.94
N GLN A 226 -7.04 -3.39 25.25
CA GLN A 226 -7.02 -4.70 25.91
C GLN A 226 -8.02 -5.67 25.26
N GLY A 227 -7.54 -6.85 24.89
CA GLY A 227 -8.33 -7.90 24.24
C GLY A 227 -8.51 -7.75 22.74
N GLN A 228 -7.99 -6.69 22.12
CA GLN A 228 -7.97 -6.54 20.66
C GLN A 228 -6.69 -7.12 20.07
N ALA A 229 -6.82 -7.86 18.97
CA ALA A 229 -5.68 -8.34 18.22
C ALA A 229 -5.15 -7.26 17.25
N PRO A 230 -3.85 -7.26 16.94
CA PRO A 230 -3.29 -6.50 15.82
C PRO A 230 -4.03 -6.83 14.52
N ALA A 231 -4.26 -5.82 13.70
CA ALA A 231 -4.93 -5.94 12.41
C ALA A 231 -4.71 -4.71 11.54
N ILE A 232 -4.89 -4.83 10.24
CA ILE A 232 -5.20 -3.68 9.41
C ILE A 232 -6.65 -3.31 9.72
N ALA A 233 -6.85 -2.26 10.52
CA ALA A 233 -8.12 -1.99 11.18
C ALA A 233 -9.19 -1.45 10.24
N HIS A 234 -8.80 -0.54 9.35
CA HIS A 234 -9.63 -0.04 8.26
C HIS A 234 -8.79 0.64 7.18
N TYR A 235 -9.44 0.93 6.07
CA TYR A 235 -8.91 1.77 5.02
C TYR A 235 -9.92 2.84 4.60
N ALA A 236 -9.42 3.90 4.02
CA ALA A 236 -10.23 5.01 3.52
C ALA A 236 -10.01 5.24 2.03
N ILE A 237 -11.10 5.53 1.34
CA ILE A 237 -11.15 5.83 -0.10
C ILE A 237 -11.57 7.28 -0.29
N LYS A 238 -10.81 8.02 -1.08
CA LYS A 238 -11.18 9.35 -1.57
C LYS A 238 -12.26 9.23 -2.64
N VAL A 239 -13.30 10.06 -2.56
CA VAL A 239 -14.38 10.08 -3.56
C VAL A 239 -14.77 11.51 -3.93
N GLU A 240 -15.33 11.67 -5.13
CA GLU A 240 -15.89 12.90 -5.64
C GLU A 240 -16.96 12.57 -6.72
N PRO A 241 -18.18 13.15 -6.65
CA PRO A 241 -18.68 14.00 -5.56
C PRO A 241 -18.89 13.22 -4.26
N PHE A 242 -18.98 13.94 -3.14
CA PHE A 242 -19.33 13.38 -1.84
C PHE A 242 -20.64 13.98 -1.34
N ASP A 243 -21.65 13.15 -1.21
CA ASP A 243 -22.91 13.46 -0.55
C ASP A 243 -23.13 12.45 0.58
N ARG A 244 -22.94 12.91 1.81
CA ARG A 244 -23.08 12.08 3.00
C ARG A 244 -24.46 11.43 3.11
N SER A 245 -25.52 12.23 2.90
CA SER A 245 -26.90 11.77 3.07
C SER A 245 -27.27 10.71 2.04
N ALA A 246 -26.90 10.96 0.78
CA ALA A 246 -27.11 10.01 -0.31
C ALA A 246 -26.34 8.70 -0.06
N LEU A 247 -25.08 8.80 0.35
CA LEU A 247 -24.25 7.63 0.67
C LEU A 247 -24.82 6.84 1.83
N GLU A 248 -25.18 7.48 2.95
CA GLU A 248 -25.76 6.79 4.10
C GLU A 248 -27.10 6.12 3.76
N THR A 249 -27.93 6.76 2.92
CA THR A 249 -29.17 6.16 2.43
C THR A 249 -28.87 4.91 1.62
N ARG A 250 -27.93 5.00 0.68
CA ARG A 250 -27.50 3.86 -0.14
C ARG A 250 -26.98 2.71 0.69
N LEU A 251 -26.15 3.00 1.70
CA LEU A 251 -25.61 1.97 2.58
C LEU A 251 -26.73 1.26 3.38
N ARG A 252 -27.75 1.98 3.83
CA ARG A 252 -28.92 1.38 4.50
C ARG A 252 -29.72 0.49 3.56
N GLU A 253 -29.93 0.91 2.30
CA GLU A 253 -30.57 0.09 1.27
C GLU A 253 -29.83 -1.22 1.01
N LEU A 254 -28.50 -1.19 1.10
CA LEU A 254 -27.62 -2.36 0.97
C LEU A 254 -27.57 -3.21 2.24
N GLY A 255 -28.31 -2.84 3.29
CA GLY A 255 -28.27 -3.53 4.60
C GLY A 255 -26.95 -3.35 5.35
N THR A 256 -26.18 -2.33 5.03
CA THR A 256 -24.84 -2.10 5.56
C THR A 256 -24.90 -1.38 6.91
N ARG A 257 -24.11 -1.86 7.87
CA ARG A 257 -23.98 -1.21 9.17
C ARG A 257 -23.07 0.02 9.06
N ILE A 258 -23.66 1.21 9.27
CA ILE A 258 -22.90 2.45 9.39
C ILE A 258 -22.23 2.48 10.76
N VAL A 259 -20.94 2.80 10.78
CA VAL A 259 -20.13 2.92 12.01
C VAL A 259 -19.96 4.40 12.31
N PRO A 260 -20.18 4.84 13.54
CA PRO A 260 -19.95 6.24 13.88
C PRO A 260 -18.54 6.69 13.53
N ALA A 261 -18.43 7.75 12.73
CA ALA A 261 -17.21 8.50 12.51
C ALA A 261 -17.37 9.78 13.33
N ALA A 262 -16.64 9.87 14.44
CA ALA A 262 -16.76 11.00 15.35
C ALA A 262 -16.67 12.33 14.60
N ASP A 263 -17.69 13.17 14.74
CA ASP A 263 -17.79 14.59 14.32
C ASP A 263 -17.06 15.04 13.02
N GLU A 264 -16.75 14.10 12.11
CA GLU A 264 -16.13 14.38 10.82
C GLU A 264 -17.23 14.48 9.74
N PRO A 265 -17.65 15.69 9.32
CA PRO A 265 -18.74 15.86 8.36
C PRO A 265 -18.41 15.28 6.97
N ASP A 266 -17.13 15.24 6.63
CA ASP A 266 -16.60 14.83 5.33
C ASP A 266 -16.25 13.33 5.26
N VAL A 267 -16.79 12.52 6.20
CA VAL A 267 -16.46 11.11 6.35
C VAL A 267 -17.70 10.27 6.61
N VAL A 268 -17.83 9.15 5.91
CA VAL A 268 -18.77 8.08 6.25
C VAL A 268 -17.99 6.79 6.44
N ARG A 269 -18.22 6.11 7.57
CA ARG A 269 -17.59 4.82 7.89
C ARG A 269 -18.66 3.74 7.97
N PHE A 270 -18.37 2.58 7.38
CA PHE A 270 -19.29 1.46 7.37
C PHE A 270 -18.56 0.11 7.41
N ALA A 271 -19.27 -0.94 7.80
CA ALA A 271 -18.78 -2.30 7.62
C ALA A 271 -19.28 -2.82 6.27
N ASP A 272 -18.39 -3.36 5.45
CA ASP A 272 -18.79 -4.00 4.20
C ASP A 272 -19.64 -5.27 4.45
N ASN A 273 -20.01 -5.96 3.37
CA ASN A 273 -20.80 -7.19 3.46
C ASN A 273 -20.08 -8.36 4.17
N ASN A 274 -18.82 -8.19 4.57
CA ASN A 274 -18.03 -9.16 5.34
C ASN A 274 -17.61 -8.63 6.71
N GLY A 275 -18.03 -7.42 7.08
CA GLY A 275 -17.66 -6.77 8.33
C GLY A 275 -16.35 -6.00 8.31
N ILE A 276 -15.67 -5.91 7.15
CA ILE A 276 -14.46 -5.11 7.00
C ILE A 276 -14.84 -3.62 7.06
N ILE A 277 -14.09 -2.86 7.86
CA ILE A 277 -14.37 -1.43 8.02
C ILE A 277 -13.79 -0.64 6.86
N VAL A 278 -14.67 0.10 6.20
CA VAL A 278 -14.35 1.00 5.09
C VAL A 278 -14.73 2.42 5.47
N GLU A 279 -13.86 3.35 5.17
CA GLU A 279 -14.13 4.77 5.29
C GLU A 279 -14.18 5.40 3.90
N VAL A 280 -15.13 6.28 3.68
CA VAL A 280 -15.25 7.09 2.47
C VAL A 280 -15.09 8.55 2.85
N ARG A 281 -14.24 9.28 2.14
CA ARG A 281 -13.89 10.67 2.43
C ARG A 281 -13.98 11.53 1.18
N VAL A 282 -14.21 12.84 1.40
CA VAL A 282 -14.06 13.85 0.34
C VAL A 282 -12.63 13.79 -0.23
N ALA A 283 -12.50 13.77 -1.55
CA ALA A 283 -11.21 13.94 -2.22
C ALA A 283 -10.69 15.37 -2.00
N ARG A 284 -9.50 15.50 -1.42
CA ARG A 284 -8.79 16.78 -1.20
C ARG A 284 -7.40 16.71 -1.77
#